data_1bdd710b6dc26ded979b232d4cb88323
#
_entry.id   1bdd710b6dc26ded979b232d4cb88323
#
_cell.length_a   1.000
_cell.length_b   1.000
_cell.length_c   1.000
_cell.angle_alpha   90.00
_cell.angle_beta   90.00
_cell.angle_gamma   90.00
#
_symmetry.space_group_name_H-M   'P 1'
#
loop_
_entity.id
_entity.type
_entity.pdbx_description
1 polymer ?
#
loop_
_entity_poly.entity_id
_entity_poly.type
_entity_poly.pdbx_seq_one_letter_code
_entity_poly.pdbx_strand_id
1 'polypeptide(L)'
;MNQKLKIAVLIRNFVSTGGAERYAIEVTRRLAVTHDVHVFAQEWSWHGKEALTFHKIPRPFKKPSWLNQVLFSYFCKRSAGSDFDIIHSHERVTNFDILTIHCPCFRSYITDEKRLWKKIYIWFRVVLSPRSLAYLWLEKKQFTYNSKRLLIAVSENVTKNVQANYPLPRHAFRIAYPGVDKNLAFKQSNPTDRRMLRDKLGIPWDDLVILFVGTEFKRKGLDALLKGFATTVNDDLKLVIAGGGGGKKTEYVQLAKNLGISDKTVFLGLVEDVENLYAASDIYILPTLSDPSPMAPVEAMASGLATIMSNELYSGTAEHIKHGEALILRDPRDPEEIAGAIHKLMDKDYRSELAEKGRRVAETLTWGKATEVTLAAYYDVLKQKKR
;
A
#
# COMPACT_ATOMS: atom_id res chain seq x y z
N MET A 1 19.93 -13.03 25.02
CA MET A 1 18.54 -12.67 25.32
C MET A 1 18.31 -11.24 24.87
N ASN A 2 17.42 -11.01 23.90
CA ASN A 2 17.11 -9.64 23.47
C ASN A 2 16.34 -8.93 24.59
N GLN A 3 16.81 -7.77 25.02
CA GLN A 3 16.14 -6.93 26.01
C GLN A 3 14.71 -6.62 25.55
N LYS A 4 13.72 -6.78 26.44
CA LYS A 4 12.34 -6.36 26.18
C LYS A 4 12.30 -4.83 26.12
N LEU A 5 11.95 -4.28 24.94
CA LEU A 5 11.86 -2.83 24.74
C LEU A 5 10.47 -2.33 25.05
N LYS A 6 10.38 -1.10 25.55
CA LYS A 6 9.15 -0.33 25.70
C LYS A 6 9.01 0.60 24.50
N ILE A 7 8.05 0.32 23.62
CA ILE A 7 7.90 0.94 22.30
C ILE A 7 6.62 1.78 22.24
N ALA A 8 6.74 3.04 21.83
CA ALA A 8 5.60 3.89 21.48
C ALA A 8 5.38 3.87 19.97
N VAL A 9 4.21 3.44 19.50
CA VAL A 9 3.78 3.48 18.11
C VAL A 9 2.80 4.63 17.90
N LEU A 10 3.13 5.57 17.01
CA LEU A 10 2.31 6.75 16.75
C LEU A 10 1.59 6.60 15.42
N ILE A 11 0.27 6.54 15.45
CA ILE A 11 -0.59 6.44 14.27
C ILE A 11 -1.96 7.04 14.55
N ARG A 12 -2.54 7.80 13.62
CA ARG A 12 -3.85 8.43 13.85
C ARG A 12 -4.99 7.41 13.94
N ASN A 13 -5.02 6.50 12.99
CA ASN A 13 -6.06 5.48 12.91
C ASN A 13 -5.41 4.10 12.91
N PHE A 14 -5.62 3.33 13.97
CA PHE A 14 -5.16 1.95 14.07
C PHE A 14 -6.30 1.02 13.67
N VAL A 15 -6.62 1.02 12.36
CA VAL A 15 -7.73 0.29 11.74
C VAL A 15 -7.26 -0.35 10.43
N SER A 16 -7.80 -1.50 10.04
CA SER A 16 -7.31 -2.29 8.90
C SER A 16 -7.76 -1.79 7.51
N THR A 17 -8.32 -0.58 7.40
CA THR A 17 -8.98 -0.09 6.19
C THR A 17 -8.05 0.50 5.12
N GLY A 18 -6.80 0.78 5.44
CA GLY A 18 -5.82 1.37 4.53
C GLY A 18 -4.49 0.61 4.51
N GLY A 19 -3.70 0.79 3.44
CA GLY A 19 -2.43 0.09 3.28
C GLY A 19 -1.38 0.50 4.33
N ALA A 20 -1.28 1.79 4.67
CA ALA A 20 -0.36 2.28 5.68
C ALA A 20 -0.77 1.83 7.10
N GLU A 21 -2.07 1.86 7.38
CA GLU A 21 -2.66 1.40 8.63
C GLU A 21 -2.45 -0.11 8.81
N ARG A 22 -2.71 -0.90 7.75
CA ARG A 22 -2.47 -2.34 7.77
C ARG A 22 -1.00 -2.67 7.97
N TYR A 23 -0.09 -1.96 7.31
CA TYR A 23 1.36 -2.10 7.54
C TYR A 23 1.71 -1.87 9.02
N ALA A 24 1.22 -0.76 9.59
CA ALA A 24 1.49 -0.43 10.99
C ALA A 24 0.95 -1.51 11.94
N ILE A 25 -0.27 -2.00 11.71
CA ILE A 25 -0.88 -3.08 12.50
C ILE A 25 -0.03 -4.36 12.42
N GLU A 26 0.35 -4.78 11.20
CA GLU A 26 1.06 -6.03 10.98
C GLU A 26 2.45 -6.06 11.62
N VAL A 27 3.18 -4.95 11.57
CA VAL A 27 4.48 -4.80 12.25
C VAL A 27 4.29 -4.69 13.77
N THR A 28 3.33 -3.87 14.21
CA THR A 28 3.07 -3.62 15.64
C THR A 28 2.69 -4.90 16.40
N ARG A 29 1.76 -5.70 15.84
CA ARG A 29 1.32 -6.94 16.48
C ARG A 29 2.45 -7.96 16.63
N ARG A 30 3.37 -8.03 15.67
CA ARG A 30 4.53 -8.93 15.73
C ARG A 30 5.57 -8.46 16.75
N LEU A 31 5.76 -7.15 16.88
CA LEU A 31 6.62 -6.58 17.91
C LEU A 31 6.05 -6.84 19.31
N ALA A 32 4.74 -6.80 19.49
CA ALA A 32 4.07 -7.03 20.78
C ALA A 32 4.23 -8.47 21.31
N VAL A 33 4.63 -9.43 20.47
CA VAL A 33 4.92 -10.80 20.93
C VAL A 33 6.10 -10.82 21.92
N THR A 34 7.08 -9.92 21.73
CA THR A 34 8.34 -9.95 22.51
C THR A 34 8.65 -8.65 23.23
N HIS A 35 7.93 -7.57 22.93
CA HIS A 35 8.17 -6.24 23.46
C HIS A 35 6.92 -5.66 24.11
N ASP A 36 7.09 -4.61 24.93
CA ASP A 36 6.00 -3.85 25.54
C ASP A 36 5.60 -2.72 24.60
N VAL A 37 4.43 -2.85 23.94
CA VAL A 37 4.04 -1.95 22.85
C VAL A 37 2.82 -1.12 23.25
N HIS A 38 2.99 0.19 23.18
CA HIS A 38 2.00 1.21 23.46
C HIS A 38 1.61 1.94 22.17
N VAL A 39 0.34 1.93 21.80
CA VAL A 39 -0.19 2.56 20.60
C VAL A 39 -0.86 3.89 20.97
N PHE A 40 -0.35 4.98 20.41
CA PHE A 40 -0.90 6.33 20.55
C PHE A 40 -1.73 6.65 19.31
N ALA A 41 -3.06 6.61 19.45
CA ALA A 41 -3.98 6.76 18.32
C ALA A 41 -5.17 7.68 18.64
N GLN A 42 -5.77 8.25 17.57
CA GLN A 42 -7.05 8.96 17.65
C GLN A 42 -8.22 7.98 17.59
N GLU A 43 -8.10 6.94 16.77
CA GLU A 43 -9.12 5.90 16.62
C GLU A 43 -8.42 4.54 16.47
N TRP A 44 -9.04 3.47 17.00
CA TRP A 44 -8.56 2.10 16.83
C TRP A 44 -9.71 1.10 16.83
N SER A 45 -9.50 0.01 16.07
CA SER A 45 -10.28 -1.21 16.13
C SER A 45 -9.30 -2.38 16.17
N TRP A 46 -9.13 -2.97 17.37
CA TRP A 46 -8.18 -4.04 17.59
C TRP A 46 -8.90 -5.27 18.14
N HIS A 47 -8.79 -6.38 17.43
CA HIS A 47 -9.38 -7.67 17.77
C HIS A 47 -8.33 -8.80 17.80
N GLY A 48 -7.04 -8.46 17.73
CA GLY A 48 -5.94 -9.42 17.81
C GLY A 48 -5.73 -9.95 19.23
N LYS A 49 -4.96 -11.03 19.34
CA LYS A 49 -4.65 -11.70 20.60
C LYS A 49 -3.45 -11.08 21.34
N GLU A 50 -2.64 -10.30 20.62
CA GLU A 50 -1.43 -9.69 21.14
C GLU A 50 -1.78 -8.55 22.12
N ALA A 51 -1.05 -8.47 23.24
CA ALA A 51 -1.26 -7.44 24.27
C ALA A 51 -0.72 -6.10 23.76
N LEU A 52 -1.62 -5.16 23.47
CA LEU A 52 -1.31 -3.78 23.11
C LEU A 52 -1.92 -2.83 24.14
N THR A 53 -1.14 -1.85 24.58
CA THR A 53 -1.65 -0.77 25.44
C THR A 53 -2.01 0.44 24.58
N PHE A 54 -3.29 0.86 24.59
CA PHE A 54 -3.76 1.99 23.79
C PHE A 54 -3.83 3.27 24.59
N HIS A 55 -3.32 4.36 24.00
CA HIS A 55 -3.37 5.72 24.52
C HIS A 55 -4.16 6.61 23.56
N LYS A 56 -5.25 7.18 24.05
CA LYS A 56 -6.10 8.07 23.27
C LYS A 56 -5.44 9.41 23.04
N ILE A 57 -5.23 9.77 21.78
CA ILE A 57 -4.79 11.11 21.37
C ILE A 57 -6.00 11.97 21.00
N PRO A 58 -6.13 13.19 21.56
CA PRO A 58 -7.25 14.06 21.27
C PRO A 58 -7.39 14.39 19.76
N ARG A 59 -8.64 14.46 19.30
CA ARG A 59 -9.00 14.95 17.97
C ARG A 59 -10.02 16.09 18.13
N PRO A 60 -9.55 17.32 18.42
CA PRO A 60 -10.45 18.42 18.80
C PRO A 60 -11.36 18.87 17.66
N PHE A 61 -10.96 18.69 16.39
CA PHE A 61 -11.71 19.13 15.24
C PHE A 61 -12.05 17.98 14.29
N LYS A 62 -13.28 17.96 13.76
CA LYS A 62 -13.62 17.05 12.64
C LYS A 62 -12.94 17.51 11.34
N LYS A 63 -12.91 18.82 11.09
CA LYS A 63 -12.26 19.50 9.95
C LYS A 63 -11.63 20.82 10.42
N PRO A 64 -10.54 21.29 9.79
CA PRO A 64 -9.81 20.65 8.68
C PRO A 64 -8.82 19.58 9.15
N SER A 65 -8.61 18.54 8.35
CA SER A 65 -7.77 17.38 8.71
C SER A 65 -6.30 17.73 8.93
N TRP A 66 -5.77 18.75 8.25
CA TRP A 66 -4.37 19.19 8.41
C TRP A 66 -4.09 19.76 9.79
N LEU A 67 -5.06 20.48 10.38
CA LEU A 67 -4.92 21.00 11.74
C LEU A 67 -4.86 19.86 12.75
N ASN A 68 -5.71 18.83 12.59
CA ASN A 68 -5.63 17.62 13.41
C ASN A 68 -4.29 16.89 13.25
N GLN A 69 -3.65 16.94 12.08
CA GLN A 69 -2.31 16.35 11.89
C GLN A 69 -1.25 17.09 12.69
N VAL A 70 -1.28 18.42 12.71
CA VAL A 70 -0.37 19.24 13.50
C VAL A 70 -0.59 19.02 14.99
N LEU A 71 -1.85 19.02 15.42
CA LEU A 71 -2.23 18.78 16.82
C LEU A 71 -1.89 17.35 17.26
N PHE A 72 -2.07 16.36 16.40
CA PHE A 72 -1.62 14.99 16.65
C PHE A 72 -0.12 14.95 16.94
N SER A 73 0.70 15.61 16.11
CA SER A 73 2.13 15.71 16.35
C SER A 73 2.47 16.34 17.70
N TYR A 74 1.76 17.40 18.06
CA TYR A 74 1.93 18.10 19.33
C TYR A 74 1.55 17.21 20.54
N PHE A 75 0.36 16.61 20.50
CA PHE A 75 -0.12 15.76 21.59
C PHE A 75 0.72 14.49 21.75
N CYS A 76 1.14 13.84 20.65
CA CYS A 76 2.04 12.69 20.71
C CYS A 76 3.37 13.04 21.37
N LYS A 77 3.97 14.19 21.05
CA LYS A 77 5.20 14.65 21.69
C LYS A 77 5.03 14.81 23.21
N ARG A 78 3.85 15.31 23.66
CA ARG A 78 3.56 15.50 25.08
C ARG A 78 3.23 14.19 25.80
N SER A 79 2.50 13.28 25.16
CA SER A 79 2.01 12.04 25.76
C SER A 79 3.03 10.91 25.77
N ALA A 80 3.83 10.76 24.69
CA ALA A 80 4.86 9.74 24.63
C ALA A 80 6.12 10.10 25.45
N GLY A 81 6.37 11.40 25.70
CA GLY A 81 7.44 11.85 26.59
C GLY A 81 8.81 11.22 26.32
N SER A 82 9.53 10.91 27.42
CA SER A 82 10.85 10.22 27.42
C SER A 82 10.79 8.80 27.96
N ASP A 83 9.59 8.26 28.23
CA ASP A 83 9.40 7.01 28.98
C ASP A 83 9.51 5.75 28.12
N PHE A 84 9.83 5.91 26.85
CA PHE A 84 9.94 4.85 25.87
C PHE A 84 11.37 4.71 25.36
N ASP A 85 11.82 3.47 25.17
CA ASP A 85 13.10 3.17 24.55
C ASP A 85 13.12 3.65 23.08
N ILE A 86 11.99 3.44 22.37
CA ILE A 86 11.80 3.80 20.96
C ILE A 86 10.43 4.45 20.77
N ILE A 87 10.43 5.57 20.04
CA ILE A 87 9.23 6.21 19.49
C ILE A 87 9.21 5.97 17.97
N HIS A 88 8.30 5.10 17.51
CA HIS A 88 8.13 4.77 16.10
C HIS A 88 6.85 5.42 15.56
N SER A 89 6.97 6.25 14.53
CA SER A 89 5.83 6.91 13.91
C SER A 89 5.52 6.37 12.51
N HIS A 90 4.24 6.23 12.21
CA HIS A 90 3.69 6.01 10.87
C HIS A 90 3.02 7.26 10.30
N GLU A 91 3.15 8.39 11.00
CA GLU A 91 2.47 9.65 10.71
C GLU A 91 3.43 10.83 10.60
N ARG A 92 2.92 11.95 10.05
CA ARG A 92 3.67 13.20 10.02
C ARG A 92 3.76 13.81 11.42
N VAL A 93 4.82 13.50 12.16
CA VAL A 93 5.11 14.04 13.50
C VAL A 93 6.52 14.60 13.56
N THR A 94 6.81 15.40 14.58
CA THR A 94 8.13 16.03 14.78
C THR A 94 9.00 15.31 15.80
N ASN A 95 8.41 14.48 16.66
CA ASN A 95 9.11 13.72 17.69
C ASN A 95 9.00 12.23 17.39
N PHE A 96 10.11 11.61 17.02
CA PHE A 96 10.24 10.19 16.72
C PHE A 96 11.72 9.79 16.71
N ASP A 97 11.97 8.53 16.92
CA ASP A 97 13.25 7.87 16.71
C ASP A 97 13.28 7.17 15.34
N ILE A 98 12.17 6.51 15.02
CA ILE A 98 11.93 5.84 13.74
C ILE A 98 10.68 6.43 13.09
N LEU A 99 10.76 6.67 11.79
CA LEU A 99 9.62 7.06 10.96
C LEU A 99 9.46 6.08 9.80
N THR A 100 8.32 5.41 9.72
CA THR A 100 7.96 4.67 8.50
C THR A 100 7.25 5.58 7.49
N ILE A 101 7.79 5.63 6.27
CA ILE A 101 7.33 6.47 5.18
C ILE A 101 6.53 5.60 4.21
N HIS A 102 5.21 5.84 4.16
CA HIS A 102 4.27 5.05 3.36
C HIS A 102 3.95 5.66 1.99
N CYS A 103 4.36 6.90 1.74
CA CYS A 103 4.07 7.61 0.49
C CYS A 103 5.20 8.58 0.12
N PRO A 104 5.27 9.00 -1.14
CA PRO A 104 6.16 10.09 -1.56
C PRO A 104 5.97 11.33 -0.72
N CYS A 105 7.02 12.14 -0.56
CA CYS A 105 6.95 13.37 0.21
C CYS A 105 6.02 14.38 -0.48
N PHE A 106 5.36 15.24 0.31
CA PHE A 106 4.44 16.25 -0.23
C PHE A 106 5.17 17.28 -1.11
N ARG A 107 6.44 17.56 -0.81
CA ARG A 107 7.28 18.46 -1.60
C ARG A 107 7.42 17.99 -3.05
N SER A 108 7.45 16.69 -3.32
CA SER A 108 7.57 16.13 -4.67
C SER A 108 6.43 16.56 -5.59
N TYR A 109 5.23 16.79 -5.05
CA TYR A 109 4.12 17.34 -5.81
C TYR A 109 4.45 18.67 -6.50
N ILE A 110 5.38 19.46 -5.93
CA ILE A 110 5.83 20.74 -6.50
C ILE A 110 7.02 20.52 -7.43
N THR A 111 7.95 19.66 -7.02
CA THR A 111 9.26 19.49 -7.71
C THR A 111 9.16 18.63 -8.96
N ASP A 112 8.26 17.63 -8.98
CA ASP A 112 8.16 16.65 -10.07
C ASP A 112 7.42 17.21 -11.31
N GLU A 113 6.71 18.34 -11.20
CA GLU A 113 6.10 19.00 -12.37
C GLU A 113 7.18 19.59 -13.28
N LYS A 114 7.24 19.12 -14.51
CA LYS A 114 8.23 19.53 -15.52
C LYS A 114 7.91 20.84 -16.22
N ARG A 115 6.63 21.21 -16.31
CA ARG A 115 6.17 22.41 -17.02
C ARG A 115 6.30 23.64 -16.12
N LEU A 116 7.14 24.60 -16.49
CA LEU A 116 7.46 25.78 -15.68
C LEU A 116 6.21 26.55 -15.22
N TRP A 117 5.27 26.85 -16.13
CA TRP A 117 4.06 27.59 -15.81
C TRP A 117 3.15 26.82 -14.81
N LYS A 118 3.05 25.49 -14.94
CA LYS A 118 2.33 24.66 -13.97
C LYS A 118 3.02 24.63 -12.62
N LYS A 119 4.35 24.59 -12.61
CA LYS A 119 5.15 24.65 -11.39
C LYS A 119 4.92 25.97 -10.63
N ILE A 120 4.91 27.10 -11.35
CA ILE A 120 4.58 28.42 -10.80
C ILE A 120 3.16 28.44 -10.23
N TYR A 121 2.19 27.94 -10.99
CA TYR A 121 0.78 27.85 -10.54
C TYR A 121 0.64 26.97 -9.27
N ILE A 122 1.28 25.81 -9.24
CA ILE A 122 1.28 24.91 -8.07
C ILE A 122 1.92 25.63 -6.88
N TRP A 123 3.06 26.32 -7.10
CA TRP A 123 3.74 27.08 -6.06
C TRP A 123 2.83 28.15 -5.42
N PHE A 124 2.14 28.94 -6.22
CA PHE A 124 1.15 29.91 -5.73
C PHE A 124 0.06 29.25 -4.90
N ARG A 125 -0.51 28.15 -5.39
CA ARG A 125 -1.52 27.39 -4.63
C ARG A 125 -0.99 26.84 -3.31
N VAL A 126 0.25 26.41 -3.27
CA VAL A 126 0.88 25.90 -2.05
C VAL A 126 1.10 27.02 -1.04
N VAL A 127 1.63 28.15 -1.46
CA VAL A 127 1.89 29.32 -0.58
C VAL A 127 0.60 29.89 0.01
N LEU A 128 -0.47 29.90 -0.76
CA LEU A 128 -1.79 30.38 -0.31
C LEU A 128 -2.58 29.34 0.52
N SER A 129 -2.07 28.11 0.66
CA SER A 129 -2.75 27.03 1.36
C SER A 129 -2.14 26.75 2.73
N PRO A 130 -2.82 27.07 3.85
CA PRO A 130 -2.34 26.73 5.19
C PRO A 130 -2.07 25.23 5.38
N ARG A 131 -2.86 24.38 4.73
CA ARG A 131 -2.67 22.94 4.70
C ARG A 131 -1.32 22.56 4.10
N SER A 132 -1.00 23.13 2.95
CA SER A 132 0.24 22.83 2.23
C SER A 132 1.46 23.32 3.00
N LEU A 133 1.38 24.51 3.57
CA LEU A 133 2.45 25.07 4.41
C LEU A 133 2.68 24.22 5.67
N ALA A 134 1.60 23.78 6.32
CA ALA A 134 1.69 22.89 7.49
C ALA A 134 2.38 21.55 7.14
N TYR A 135 2.02 20.95 6.00
CA TYR A 135 2.63 19.69 5.57
C TYR A 135 4.10 19.87 5.19
N LEU A 136 4.48 20.91 4.45
CA LEU A 136 5.87 21.21 4.14
C LEU A 136 6.69 21.49 5.40
N TRP A 137 6.11 22.18 6.39
CA TRP A 137 6.77 22.42 7.66
C TRP A 137 7.01 21.12 8.44
N LEU A 138 5.99 20.24 8.53
CA LEU A 138 6.15 18.93 9.17
C LEU A 138 7.20 18.08 8.45
N GLU A 139 7.15 17.99 7.11
CA GLU A 139 8.12 17.25 6.32
C GLU A 139 9.55 17.78 6.49
N LYS A 140 9.73 19.12 6.49
CA LYS A 140 11.03 19.73 6.75
C LYS A 140 11.59 19.28 8.10
N LYS A 141 10.76 19.19 9.15
CA LYS A 141 11.17 18.73 10.48
C LYS A 141 11.47 17.23 10.50
N GLN A 142 10.68 16.42 9.78
CA GLN A 142 10.88 14.97 9.69
C GLN A 142 12.16 14.61 8.91
N PHE A 143 12.40 15.30 7.79
CA PHE A 143 13.49 15.02 6.86
C PHE A 143 14.72 15.94 7.08
N THR A 144 14.82 16.58 8.22
CA THR A 144 16.07 17.16 8.70
C THR A 144 16.95 16.04 9.27
N TYR A 145 18.16 15.87 8.72
CA TYR A 145 19.06 14.81 9.15
C TYR A 145 19.39 14.90 10.65
N ASN A 146 19.31 13.76 11.30
CA ASN A 146 19.69 13.57 12.68
C ASN A 146 20.26 12.15 12.82
N SER A 147 21.51 12.02 13.26
CA SER A 147 22.19 10.72 13.41
C SER A 147 21.49 9.77 14.39
N LYS A 148 20.69 10.30 15.32
CA LYS A 148 19.92 9.51 16.31
C LYS A 148 18.54 9.07 15.80
N ARG A 149 18.26 9.24 14.51
CA ARG A 149 16.99 8.89 13.87
C ARG A 149 17.21 8.03 12.62
N LEU A 150 16.32 7.10 12.37
CA LEU A 150 16.27 6.34 11.14
C LEU A 150 14.90 6.45 10.46
N LEU A 151 14.91 6.36 9.16
CA LEU A 151 13.73 6.36 8.31
C LEU A 151 13.55 4.95 7.71
N ILE A 152 12.35 4.41 7.83
CA ILE A 152 11.99 3.15 7.17
C ILE A 152 11.11 3.51 5.97
N ALA A 153 11.56 3.20 4.77
CA ALA A 153 10.78 3.36 3.56
C ALA A 153 10.12 2.03 3.16
N VAL A 154 8.90 2.09 2.65
CA VAL A 154 8.17 0.89 2.18
C VAL A 154 8.65 0.42 0.80
N SER A 155 9.51 1.18 0.12
CA SER A 155 10.15 0.84 -1.15
C SER A 155 11.36 1.73 -1.44
N GLU A 156 12.23 1.31 -2.37
CA GLU A 156 13.36 2.13 -2.84
C GLU A 156 12.86 3.40 -3.54
N ASN A 157 11.74 3.33 -4.27
CA ASN A 157 11.13 4.50 -4.90
C ASN A 157 10.78 5.59 -3.89
N VAL A 158 10.27 5.23 -2.72
CA VAL A 158 10.01 6.18 -1.64
C VAL A 158 11.30 6.79 -1.14
N THR A 159 12.36 5.98 -0.95
CA THR A 159 13.68 6.48 -0.56
C THR A 159 14.23 7.48 -1.57
N LYS A 160 14.24 7.12 -2.86
CA LYS A 160 14.70 8.00 -3.96
C LYS A 160 13.89 9.30 -4.02
N ASN A 161 12.55 9.22 -3.86
CA ASN A 161 11.70 10.40 -3.85
C ASN A 161 12.03 11.35 -2.70
N VAL A 162 12.25 10.82 -1.50
CA VAL A 162 12.62 11.65 -0.34
C VAL A 162 14.00 12.26 -0.54
N GLN A 163 15.01 11.49 -1.00
CA GLN A 163 16.36 11.99 -1.25
C GLN A 163 16.43 13.04 -2.36
N ALA A 164 15.61 12.94 -3.38
CA ALA A 164 15.51 13.95 -4.44
C ALA A 164 14.99 15.30 -3.93
N ASN A 165 14.28 15.31 -2.80
CA ASN A 165 13.64 16.50 -2.23
C ASN A 165 14.28 17.01 -0.95
N TYR A 166 15.02 16.17 -0.22
CA TYR A 166 15.64 16.48 1.05
C TYR A 166 17.06 15.90 1.12
N PRO A 167 18.07 16.67 1.63
CA PRO A 167 19.47 16.25 1.67
C PRO A 167 19.70 15.22 2.78
N LEU A 168 19.24 14.00 2.56
CA LEU A 168 19.39 12.89 3.50
C LEU A 168 20.36 11.84 2.94
N PRO A 169 21.33 11.38 3.73
CA PRO A 169 22.27 10.35 3.31
C PRO A 169 21.56 8.97 3.24
N ARG A 170 22.05 8.09 2.36
CA ARG A 170 21.44 6.75 2.16
C ARG A 170 21.41 5.92 3.44
N HIS A 171 22.43 6.06 4.31
CA HIS A 171 22.49 5.30 5.57
C HIS A 171 21.42 5.69 6.60
N ALA A 172 20.74 6.86 6.41
CA ALA A 172 19.60 7.25 7.24
C ALA A 172 18.34 6.41 6.95
N PHE A 173 18.35 5.59 5.89
CA PHE A 173 17.21 4.80 5.48
C PHE A 173 17.43 3.30 5.70
N ARG A 174 16.33 2.61 5.99
CA ARG A 174 16.15 1.17 5.85
C ARG A 174 14.93 0.94 4.97
N ILE A 175 14.90 -0.17 4.23
CA ILE A 175 13.74 -0.51 3.42
C ILE A 175 13.08 -1.74 4.04
N ALA A 176 11.82 -1.59 4.39
CA ALA A 176 10.99 -2.67 4.92
C ALA A 176 9.72 -2.78 4.08
N TYR A 177 9.75 -3.67 3.10
CA TYR A 177 8.65 -3.90 2.18
C TYR A 177 7.44 -4.50 2.91
N PRO A 178 6.21 -4.10 2.54
CA PRO A 178 5.01 -4.80 2.99
C PRO A 178 5.08 -6.29 2.64
N GLY A 179 4.60 -7.11 3.52
CA GLY A 179 4.54 -8.55 3.32
C GLY A 179 3.12 -9.08 3.17
N VAL A 180 3.02 -10.38 2.98
CA VAL A 180 1.77 -11.13 3.05
C VAL A 180 1.76 -12.01 4.29
N ASP A 181 0.57 -12.30 4.81
CA ASP A 181 0.38 -13.28 5.87
C ASP A 181 0.33 -14.69 5.24
N LYS A 182 1.24 -15.56 5.64
CA LYS A 182 1.31 -16.93 5.11
C LYS A 182 0.02 -17.72 5.33
N ASN A 183 -0.65 -17.49 6.45
CA ASN A 183 -1.86 -18.24 6.79
C ASN A 183 -3.08 -17.82 5.98
N LEU A 184 -3.08 -16.60 5.44
CA LEU A 184 -4.19 -16.05 4.67
C LEU A 184 -3.97 -16.26 3.15
N ALA A 185 -2.78 -15.93 2.68
CA ALA A 185 -2.48 -15.92 1.26
C ALA A 185 -2.21 -17.31 0.65
N PHE A 186 -1.69 -18.27 1.45
CA PHE A 186 -1.36 -19.63 0.94
C PHE A 186 -2.45 -20.67 1.24
N LYS A 187 -3.61 -20.23 1.70
CA LYS A 187 -4.76 -21.11 1.84
C LYS A 187 -5.22 -21.50 0.44
N GLN A 188 -4.91 -22.73 0.03
CA GLN A 188 -5.47 -23.26 -1.22
C GLN A 188 -6.99 -23.15 -1.13
N SER A 189 -7.58 -22.44 -2.07
CA SER A 189 -9.05 -22.37 -2.16
C SER A 189 -9.58 -23.78 -2.41
N ASN A 190 -10.41 -24.23 -1.48
CA ASN A 190 -11.19 -25.46 -1.72
C ASN A 190 -12.03 -25.24 -2.99
N PRO A 191 -12.01 -26.17 -3.97
CA PRO A 191 -12.82 -26.04 -5.19
C PRO A 191 -14.30 -25.74 -4.92
N THR A 192 -14.85 -26.28 -3.83
CA THR A 192 -16.23 -26.02 -3.40
C THR A 192 -16.43 -24.56 -2.99
N ASP A 193 -15.48 -23.98 -2.21
CA ASP A 193 -15.56 -22.59 -1.78
C ASP A 193 -15.43 -21.64 -2.97
N ARG A 194 -14.52 -21.95 -3.91
CA ARG A 194 -14.35 -21.20 -5.16
C ARG A 194 -15.63 -21.20 -5.99
N ARG A 195 -16.30 -22.35 -6.12
CA ARG A 195 -17.54 -22.48 -6.86
C ARG A 195 -18.66 -21.65 -6.22
N MET A 196 -18.85 -21.79 -4.90
CA MET A 196 -19.85 -21.00 -4.17
C MET A 196 -19.63 -19.48 -4.29
N LEU A 197 -18.36 -19.03 -4.32
CA LEU A 197 -18.03 -17.61 -4.50
C LEU A 197 -18.38 -17.13 -5.91
N ARG A 198 -18.07 -17.92 -6.95
CA ARG A 198 -18.41 -17.61 -8.33
C ARG A 198 -19.93 -17.57 -8.54
N ASP A 199 -20.65 -18.53 -7.97
CA ASP A 199 -22.13 -18.57 -8.02
C ASP A 199 -22.74 -17.31 -7.38
N LYS A 200 -22.23 -16.87 -6.21
CA LYS A 200 -22.65 -15.61 -5.57
C LYS A 200 -22.39 -14.37 -6.41
N LEU A 201 -21.34 -14.38 -7.24
CA LEU A 201 -20.97 -13.29 -8.13
C LEU A 201 -21.67 -13.39 -9.51
N GLY A 202 -22.45 -14.45 -9.75
CA GLY A 202 -23.05 -14.72 -11.05
C GLY A 202 -22.04 -15.01 -12.15
N ILE A 203 -20.88 -15.59 -11.81
CA ILE A 203 -19.80 -15.93 -12.73
C ILE A 203 -19.85 -17.42 -13.06
N PRO A 204 -19.97 -17.81 -14.34
CA PRO A 204 -19.88 -19.20 -14.75
C PRO A 204 -18.60 -19.87 -14.27
N TRP A 205 -18.69 -21.17 -13.99
CA TRP A 205 -17.55 -21.92 -13.44
C TRP A 205 -16.34 -21.93 -14.38
N ASP A 206 -16.58 -22.05 -15.68
CA ASP A 206 -15.54 -22.18 -16.71
C ASP A 206 -14.98 -20.85 -17.19
N ASP A 207 -15.58 -19.70 -16.80
CA ASP A 207 -15.10 -18.38 -17.19
C ASP A 207 -13.74 -18.09 -16.58
N LEU A 208 -12.88 -17.45 -17.37
CA LEU A 208 -11.61 -16.90 -16.90
C LEU A 208 -11.84 -15.56 -16.20
N VAL A 209 -11.48 -15.47 -14.93
CA VAL A 209 -11.78 -14.31 -14.09
C VAL A 209 -10.53 -13.46 -13.88
N ILE A 210 -10.60 -12.21 -14.33
CA ILE A 210 -9.61 -11.17 -14.06
C ILE A 210 -10.08 -10.33 -12.88
N LEU A 211 -9.24 -10.18 -11.87
CA LEU A 211 -9.52 -9.37 -10.67
C LEU A 211 -8.69 -8.09 -10.65
N PHE A 212 -9.37 -6.98 -10.38
CA PHE A 212 -8.78 -5.69 -10.04
C PHE A 212 -9.21 -5.28 -8.63
N VAL A 213 -8.25 -4.90 -7.76
CA VAL A 213 -8.52 -4.41 -6.39
C VAL A 213 -7.91 -3.04 -6.20
N GLY A 214 -8.74 -2.04 -5.88
CA GLY A 214 -8.26 -0.70 -5.59
C GLY A 214 -9.35 0.32 -5.32
N THR A 215 -9.07 1.31 -4.47
CA THR A 215 -10.03 2.35 -4.07
C THR A 215 -9.95 3.62 -4.93
N GLU A 216 -8.78 3.98 -5.41
CA GLU A 216 -8.53 5.18 -6.23
C GLU A 216 -8.40 4.80 -7.69
N PHE A 217 -9.51 4.49 -8.36
CA PHE A 217 -9.59 3.93 -9.70
C PHE A 217 -8.68 4.63 -10.73
N LYS A 218 -8.70 5.97 -10.77
CA LYS A 218 -7.86 6.74 -11.70
C LYS A 218 -6.37 6.52 -11.44
N ARG A 219 -5.93 6.60 -10.20
CA ARG A 219 -4.53 6.38 -9.83
C ARG A 219 -4.09 4.94 -10.04
N LYS A 220 -5.02 4.00 -9.85
CA LYS A 220 -4.81 2.56 -10.04
C LYS A 220 -4.93 2.10 -11.50
N GLY A 221 -5.20 3.03 -12.45
CA GLY A 221 -5.16 2.77 -13.89
C GLY A 221 -6.39 2.05 -14.45
N LEU A 222 -7.54 2.10 -13.77
CA LEU A 222 -8.76 1.41 -14.22
C LEU A 222 -9.25 1.90 -15.58
N ASP A 223 -9.01 3.17 -15.97
CA ASP A 223 -9.34 3.69 -17.31
C ASP A 223 -8.68 2.90 -18.42
N ALA A 224 -7.36 2.67 -18.32
CA ALA A 224 -6.60 1.93 -19.31
C ALA A 224 -6.97 0.43 -19.29
N LEU A 225 -7.20 -0.12 -18.09
CA LEU A 225 -7.65 -1.51 -17.96
C LEU A 225 -8.96 -1.77 -18.66
N LEU A 226 -10.00 -0.94 -18.45
CA LEU A 226 -11.30 -1.14 -19.11
C LEU A 226 -11.20 -1.04 -20.64
N LYS A 227 -10.38 -0.11 -21.14
CA LYS A 227 -10.14 0.02 -22.59
C LYS A 227 -9.40 -1.20 -23.17
N GLY A 228 -8.33 -1.66 -22.50
CA GLY A 228 -7.59 -2.85 -22.92
C GLY A 228 -8.43 -4.13 -22.81
N PHE A 229 -9.22 -4.26 -21.74
CA PHE A 229 -10.13 -5.39 -21.57
C PHE A 229 -11.18 -5.43 -22.67
N ALA A 230 -11.72 -4.29 -23.10
CA ALA A 230 -12.73 -4.22 -24.16
C ALA A 230 -12.24 -4.76 -25.52
N THR A 231 -10.93 -4.71 -25.78
CA THR A 231 -10.35 -5.25 -27.02
C THR A 231 -10.01 -6.74 -26.96
N THR A 232 -10.04 -7.33 -25.76
CA THR A 232 -9.70 -8.76 -25.53
C THR A 232 -10.90 -9.62 -25.15
N VAL A 233 -12.06 -9.00 -24.97
CA VAL A 233 -13.26 -9.69 -24.48
C VAL A 233 -13.69 -10.81 -25.43
N ASN A 234 -13.91 -11.98 -24.87
CA ASN A 234 -14.63 -13.11 -25.46
C ASN A 234 -15.75 -13.58 -24.50
N ASP A 235 -16.48 -14.64 -24.87
CA ASP A 235 -17.62 -15.07 -24.08
C ASP A 235 -17.25 -15.63 -22.70
N ASP A 236 -16.07 -16.19 -22.55
CA ASP A 236 -15.60 -16.87 -21.36
C ASP A 236 -14.70 -15.98 -20.47
N LEU A 237 -14.69 -14.65 -20.66
CA LEU A 237 -13.84 -13.72 -19.93
C LEU A 237 -14.66 -12.76 -19.07
N LYS A 238 -14.35 -12.65 -17.78
CA LYS A 238 -14.98 -11.72 -16.82
C LYS A 238 -13.96 -10.85 -16.11
N LEU A 239 -14.33 -9.59 -15.92
CA LEU A 239 -13.56 -8.63 -15.14
C LEU A 239 -14.30 -8.29 -13.84
N VAL A 240 -13.70 -8.62 -12.69
CA VAL A 240 -14.22 -8.31 -11.36
C VAL A 240 -13.43 -7.13 -10.78
N ILE A 241 -14.15 -6.08 -10.38
CA ILE A 241 -13.58 -4.84 -9.85
C ILE A 241 -14.04 -4.64 -8.42
N ALA A 242 -13.11 -4.74 -7.48
CA ALA A 242 -13.34 -4.48 -6.06
C ALA A 242 -12.72 -3.15 -5.62
N GLY A 243 -13.45 -2.39 -4.81
CA GLY A 243 -13.02 -1.07 -4.34
C GLY A 243 -13.88 0.07 -4.90
N GLY A 244 -13.36 1.29 -4.91
CA GLY A 244 -14.06 2.44 -5.51
C GLY A 244 -15.04 3.15 -4.61
N GLY A 245 -14.63 3.40 -3.36
CA GLY A 245 -15.36 4.33 -2.49
C GLY A 245 -15.31 5.77 -3.02
N GLY A 246 -16.31 6.57 -2.65
CA GLY A 246 -16.27 8.02 -2.88
C GLY A 246 -16.91 8.54 -4.17
N GLY A 247 -17.97 7.91 -4.68
CA GLY A 247 -18.85 8.53 -5.70
C GLY A 247 -18.40 8.38 -7.16
N LYS A 248 -17.21 7.84 -7.43
CA LYS A 248 -16.69 7.67 -8.79
C LYS A 248 -17.04 6.34 -9.46
N LYS A 249 -17.63 5.40 -8.72
CA LYS A 249 -18.06 4.11 -9.28
C LYS A 249 -18.95 4.29 -10.52
N THR A 250 -19.87 5.25 -10.47
CA THR A 250 -20.83 5.53 -11.57
C THR A 250 -20.13 5.93 -12.87
N GLU A 251 -19.05 6.74 -12.81
CA GLU A 251 -18.25 7.13 -13.99
C GLU A 251 -17.67 5.90 -14.70
N TYR A 252 -17.13 4.95 -13.94
CA TYR A 252 -16.50 3.73 -14.48
C TYR A 252 -17.51 2.70 -14.96
N VAL A 253 -18.67 2.59 -14.31
CA VAL A 253 -19.80 1.78 -14.80
C VAL A 253 -20.29 2.33 -16.14
N GLN A 254 -20.40 3.67 -16.28
CA GLN A 254 -20.77 4.28 -17.54
C GLN A 254 -19.69 4.09 -18.63
N LEU A 255 -18.40 4.13 -18.25
CA LEU A 255 -17.30 3.84 -19.19
C LEU A 255 -17.38 2.40 -19.70
N ALA A 256 -17.61 1.42 -18.82
CA ALA A 256 -17.81 0.02 -19.21
C ALA A 256 -19.00 -0.15 -20.17
N LYS A 257 -20.10 0.57 -19.92
CA LYS A 257 -21.26 0.60 -20.81
C LYS A 257 -20.91 1.17 -22.19
N ASN A 258 -20.20 2.28 -22.25
CA ASN A 258 -19.79 2.91 -23.50
C ASN A 258 -18.80 2.04 -24.31
N LEU A 259 -18.04 1.20 -23.61
CA LEU A 259 -17.11 0.23 -24.24
C LEU A 259 -17.79 -1.10 -24.62
N GLY A 260 -19.08 -1.29 -24.31
CA GLY A 260 -19.82 -2.51 -24.64
C GLY A 260 -19.46 -3.74 -23.81
N ILE A 261 -18.90 -3.53 -22.59
CA ILE A 261 -18.42 -4.63 -21.73
C ILE A 261 -19.17 -4.74 -20.39
N SER A 262 -20.36 -4.14 -20.29
CA SER A 262 -21.13 -4.13 -19.04
C SER A 262 -21.49 -5.52 -18.54
N ASP A 263 -21.84 -6.45 -19.41
CA ASP A 263 -22.22 -7.84 -19.12
C ASP A 263 -21.01 -8.72 -18.78
N LYS A 264 -19.78 -8.25 -19.09
CA LYS A 264 -18.51 -8.92 -18.80
C LYS A 264 -17.80 -8.32 -17.57
N THR A 265 -18.36 -7.24 -16.97
CA THR A 265 -17.68 -6.48 -15.90
C THR A 265 -18.55 -6.41 -14.65
N VAL A 266 -18.03 -6.89 -13.51
CA VAL A 266 -18.72 -6.89 -12.21
C VAL A 266 -18.08 -5.86 -11.28
N PHE A 267 -18.83 -4.83 -10.87
CA PHE A 267 -18.39 -3.80 -9.92
C PHE A 267 -18.91 -4.10 -8.52
N LEU A 268 -18.08 -4.59 -7.63
CA LEU A 268 -18.49 -4.99 -6.27
C LEU A 268 -18.58 -3.82 -5.29
N GLY A 269 -17.84 -2.72 -5.51
CA GLY A 269 -17.67 -1.67 -4.50
C GLY A 269 -16.67 -2.07 -3.43
N LEU A 270 -16.77 -1.49 -2.24
CA LEU A 270 -15.90 -1.84 -1.11
C LEU A 270 -16.23 -3.26 -0.63
N VAL A 271 -15.20 -4.08 -0.52
CA VAL A 271 -15.29 -5.47 -0.05
C VAL A 271 -14.38 -5.60 1.17
N GLU A 272 -14.89 -6.16 2.25
CA GLU A 272 -14.12 -6.39 3.48
C GLU A 272 -13.21 -7.61 3.36
N ASP A 273 -13.71 -8.67 2.73
CA ASP A 273 -13.03 -9.96 2.57
C ASP A 273 -12.53 -10.14 1.12
N VAL A 274 -11.41 -9.46 0.83
CA VAL A 274 -10.77 -9.51 -0.51
C VAL A 274 -10.14 -10.89 -0.79
N GLU A 275 -9.82 -11.66 0.23
CA GLU A 275 -9.18 -12.98 0.12
C GLU A 275 -10.07 -13.96 -0.64
N ASN A 276 -11.38 -13.89 -0.43
CA ASN A 276 -12.33 -14.67 -1.19
C ASN A 276 -12.34 -14.31 -2.68
N LEU A 277 -12.08 -13.06 -3.04
CA LEU A 277 -11.99 -12.64 -4.45
C LEU A 277 -10.74 -13.21 -5.12
N TYR A 278 -9.59 -13.23 -4.41
CA TYR A 278 -8.41 -13.91 -4.94
C TYR A 278 -8.70 -15.39 -5.19
N ALA A 279 -9.36 -16.08 -4.26
CA ALA A 279 -9.71 -17.48 -4.39
C ALA A 279 -10.66 -17.77 -5.58
N ALA A 280 -11.54 -16.83 -5.93
CA ALA A 280 -12.50 -16.95 -7.02
C ALA A 280 -11.92 -16.61 -8.41
N SER A 281 -10.73 -16.02 -8.47
CA SER A 281 -10.14 -15.45 -9.68
C SER A 281 -8.99 -16.30 -10.24
N ASP A 282 -8.55 -15.98 -11.46
CA ASP A 282 -7.46 -16.66 -12.17
C ASP A 282 -6.28 -15.72 -12.46
N ILE A 283 -6.59 -14.47 -12.78
CA ILE A 283 -5.64 -13.43 -13.13
C ILE A 283 -5.87 -12.24 -12.22
N TYR A 284 -4.79 -11.64 -11.77
CA TYR A 284 -4.83 -10.36 -11.08
C TYR A 284 -4.19 -9.28 -11.96
N ILE A 285 -4.79 -8.08 -12.00
CA ILE A 285 -4.22 -6.96 -12.76
C ILE A 285 -4.27 -5.65 -11.97
N LEU A 286 -3.11 -4.94 -11.93
CA LEU A 286 -3.01 -3.61 -11.34
C LEU A 286 -2.11 -2.71 -12.18
N PRO A 287 -2.63 -2.02 -13.21
CA PRO A 287 -1.87 -1.08 -14.02
C PRO A 287 -1.78 0.29 -13.33
N THR A 288 -1.25 0.31 -12.12
CA THR A 288 -1.19 1.55 -11.31
C THR A 288 -0.27 2.60 -11.93
N LEU A 289 -0.69 3.88 -11.84
CA LEU A 289 0.08 5.02 -12.35
C LEU A 289 1.03 5.60 -11.30
N SER A 290 0.82 5.28 -10.03
CA SER A 290 1.70 5.67 -8.92
C SER A 290 1.26 4.95 -7.65
N ASP A 291 2.07 4.03 -7.17
CA ASP A 291 1.83 3.37 -5.89
C ASP A 291 3.16 3.06 -5.18
N PRO A 292 3.37 3.57 -3.99
CA PRO A 292 4.62 3.39 -3.24
C PRO A 292 5.00 1.93 -3.01
N SER A 293 4.04 1.10 -2.66
CA SER A 293 4.22 -0.35 -2.48
C SER A 293 2.84 -1.01 -2.33
N PRO A 294 2.12 -1.27 -3.43
CA PRO A 294 0.83 -1.93 -3.39
C PRO A 294 0.95 -3.35 -2.86
N MET A 295 0.13 -3.72 -1.88
CA MET A 295 0.12 -5.06 -1.30
C MET A 295 -0.67 -6.06 -2.15
N ALA A 296 -1.74 -5.59 -2.78
CA ALA A 296 -2.67 -6.45 -3.52
C ALA A 296 -2.03 -7.33 -4.62
N PRO A 297 -1.01 -6.89 -5.39
CA PRO A 297 -0.30 -7.77 -6.32
C PRO A 297 0.40 -8.95 -5.60
N VAL A 298 1.04 -8.68 -4.46
CA VAL A 298 1.75 -9.73 -3.70
C VAL A 298 0.76 -10.69 -3.06
N GLU A 299 -0.37 -10.20 -2.57
CA GLU A 299 -1.47 -11.03 -2.05
C GLU A 299 -2.08 -11.93 -3.13
N ALA A 300 -2.28 -11.39 -4.34
CA ALA A 300 -2.75 -12.15 -5.48
C ALA A 300 -1.76 -13.24 -5.89
N MET A 301 -0.46 -12.92 -5.99
CA MET A 301 0.60 -13.89 -6.27
C MET A 301 0.65 -14.99 -5.20
N ALA A 302 0.56 -14.62 -3.92
CA ALA A 302 0.52 -15.54 -2.81
C ALA A 302 -0.71 -16.47 -2.85
N SER A 303 -1.82 -15.97 -3.38
CA SER A 303 -3.05 -16.74 -3.60
C SER A 303 -3.02 -17.59 -4.88
N GLY A 304 -1.91 -17.56 -5.63
CA GLY A 304 -1.73 -18.37 -6.83
C GLY A 304 -2.33 -17.79 -8.11
N LEU A 305 -2.54 -16.47 -8.18
CA LEU A 305 -3.00 -15.80 -9.39
C LEU A 305 -1.82 -15.38 -10.27
N ALA A 306 -1.94 -15.60 -11.59
CA ALA A 306 -1.06 -14.97 -12.55
C ALA A 306 -1.26 -13.45 -12.51
N THR A 307 -0.17 -12.69 -12.31
CA THR A 307 -0.27 -11.26 -12.01
C THR A 307 0.27 -10.40 -13.14
N ILE A 308 -0.51 -9.37 -13.51
CA ILE A 308 -0.11 -8.28 -14.41
C ILE A 308 0.02 -7.01 -13.56
N MET A 309 1.15 -6.30 -13.64
CA MET A 309 1.37 -5.10 -12.86
C MET A 309 2.28 -4.09 -13.57
N SER A 310 2.23 -2.85 -13.12
CA SER A 310 3.14 -1.80 -13.60
C SER A 310 4.58 -2.06 -13.17
N ASN A 311 5.53 -1.54 -13.94
CA ASN A 311 6.96 -1.59 -13.62
C ASN A 311 7.32 -0.71 -12.39
N GLU A 312 8.61 -0.74 -12.02
CA GLU A 312 9.14 -0.04 -10.84
C GLU A 312 9.01 1.49 -10.91
N LEU A 313 8.82 2.10 -12.07
CA LEU A 313 8.59 3.55 -12.17
C LEU A 313 7.23 3.96 -11.59
N TYR A 314 6.28 3.05 -11.60
CA TYR A 314 4.90 3.30 -11.17
C TYR A 314 4.51 2.52 -9.90
N SER A 315 5.21 1.42 -9.61
CA SER A 315 4.87 0.48 -8.53
C SER A 315 6.11 0.08 -7.74
N GLY A 316 6.20 0.47 -6.47
CA GLY A 316 7.34 0.08 -5.63
C GLY A 316 7.41 -1.43 -5.35
N THR A 317 6.32 -2.16 -5.49
CA THR A 317 6.32 -3.63 -5.37
C THR A 317 7.08 -4.30 -6.53
N ALA A 318 7.07 -3.69 -7.72
CA ALA A 318 7.79 -4.23 -8.89
C ALA A 318 9.32 -4.21 -8.73
N GLU A 319 9.87 -3.53 -7.72
CA GLU A 319 11.30 -3.55 -7.40
C GLU A 319 11.82 -4.96 -7.04
N HIS A 320 10.93 -5.87 -6.62
CA HIS A 320 11.27 -7.23 -6.19
C HIS A 320 10.83 -8.31 -7.15
N ILE A 321 10.02 -7.95 -8.14
CA ILE A 321 9.36 -8.90 -9.04
C ILE A 321 10.02 -8.80 -10.40
N LYS A 322 10.63 -9.89 -10.84
CA LYS A 322 11.31 -9.94 -12.13
C LYS A 322 10.31 -10.23 -13.25
N HIS A 323 10.70 -9.88 -14.47
CA HIS A 323 9.97 -10.33 -15.65
C HIS A 323 9.99 -11.87 -15.71
N GLY A 324 8.82 -12.48 -15.88
CA GLY A 324 8.63 -13.93 -15.80
C GLY A 324 8.16 -14.45 -14.44
N GLU A 325 8.10 -13.59 -13.40
CA GLU A 325 7.44 -13.86 -12.11
C GLU A 325 6.06 -13.17 -12.08
N ALA A 326 5.92 -12.09 -12.85
CA ALA A 326 4.69 -11.42 -13.23
C ALA A 326 4.84 -10.87 -14.66
N LEU A 327 3.74 -10.51 -15.31
CA LEU A 327 3.78 -9.68 -16.52
C LEU A 327 3.90 -8.23 -16.12
N ILE A 328 5.02 -7.60 -16.48
CA ILE A 328 5.35 -6.23 -16.11
C ILE A 328 5.03 -5.30 -17.28
N LEU A 329 4.09 -4.38 -17.06
CA LEU A 329 3.69 -3.36 -18.05
C LEU A 329 4.76 -2.25 -18.09
N ARG A 330 5.20 -1.90 -19.31
CA ARG A 330 6.13 -0.78 -19.55
C ARG A 330 5.42 0.56 -19.40
N ASP A 331 4.23 0.68 -20.00
CA ASP A 331 3.34 1.83 -19.78
C ASP A 331 1.94 1.37 -19.33
N PRO A 332 1.59 1.53 -18.05
CA PRO A 332 0.27 1.15 -17.53
C PRO A 332 -0.89 2.00 -18.08
N ARG A 333 -0.61 3.00 -18.91
CA ARG A 333 -1.61 3.83 -19.59
C ARG A 333 -1.93 3.31 -20.99
N ASP A 334 -1.18 2.34 -21.48
CA ASP A 334 -1.35 1.77 -22.80
C ASP A 334 -2.36 0.59 -22.79
N PRO A 335 -3.58 0.77 -23.34
CA PRO A 335 -4.58 -0.29 -23.40
C PRO A 335 -4.15 -1.48 -24.27
N GLU A 336 -3.32 -1.26 -25.28
CA GLU A 336 -2.88 -2.34 -26.17
C GLU A 336 -1.87 -3.25 -25.47
N GLU A 337 -0.97 -2.67 -24.68
CA GLU A 337 -0.04 -3.45 -23.85
C GLU A 337 -0.79 -4.26 -22.79
N ILE A 338 -1.83 -3.67 -22.17
CA ILE A 338 -2.71 -4.37 -21.20
C ILE A 338 -3.43 -5.52 -21.89
N ALA A 339 -4.03 -5.28 -23.08
CA ALA A 339 -4.71 -6.28 -23.87
C ALA A 339 -3.78 -7.45 -24.25
N GLY A 340 -2.58 -7.14 -24.72
CA GLY A 340 -1.57 -8.14 -25.05
C GLY A 340 -1.14 -8.98 -23.84
N ALA A 341 -1.05 -8.36 -22.65
CA ALA A 341 -0.74 -9.07 -21.42
C ALA A 341 -1.89 -10.01 -20.99
N ILE A 342 -3.13 -9.56 -21.09
CA ILE A 342 -4.33 -10.39 -20.84
C ILE A 342 -4.34 -11.57 -21.81
N HIS A 343 -4.17 -11.31 -23.11
CA HIS A 343 -4.18 -12.35 -24.13
C HIS A 343 -3.15 -13.46 -23.90
N LYS A 344 -1.93 -13.11 -23.48
CA LYS A 344 -0.91 -14.10 -23.09
C LYS A 344 -1.36 -15.00 -21.95
N LEU A 345 -2.13 -14.48 -20.99
CA LEU A 345 -2.63 -15.24 -19.84
C LEU A 345 -3.91 -16.03 -20.13
N MET A 346 -4.48 -15.93 -21.32
CA MET A 346 -5.54 -16.84 -21.78
C MET A 346 -4.98 -18.26 -21.98
N ASP A 347 -3.72 -18.40 -22.39
CA ASP A 347 -3.02 -19.69 -22.38
C ASP A 347 -2.90 -20.23 -20.95
N LYS A 348 -3.48 -21.41 -20.73
CA LYS A 348 -3.59 -22.01 -19.40
C LYS A 348 -2.23 -22.44 -18.85
N ASP A 349 -1.36 -23.00 -19.67
CA ASP A 349 -0.08 -23.54 -19.24
C ASP A 349 0.86 -22.40 -18.86
N TYR A 350 0.94 -21.37 -19.72
CA TYR A 350 1.70 -20.15 -19.43
C TYR A 350 1.19 -19.43 -18.17
N ARG A 351 -0.13 -19.30 -18.03
CA ARG A 351 -0.75 -18.70 -16.85
C ARG A 351 -0.39 -19.46 -15.57
N SER A 352 -0.46 -20.79 -15.61
CA SER A 352 -0.14 -21.64 -14.44
C SER A 352 1.35 -21.55 -14.08
N GLU A 353 2.24 -21.55 -15.06
CA GLU A 353 3.67 -21.38 -14.84
C GLU A 353 4.00 -20.02 -14.21
N LEU A 354 3.40 -18.94 -14.72
CA LEU A 354 3.59 -17.58 -14.19
C LEU A 354 3.07 -17.47 -12.76
N ALA A 355 1.89 -18.03 -12.47
CA ALA A 355 1.29 -18.03 -11.15
C ALA A 355 2.18 -18.74 -10.12
N GLU A 356 2.76 -19.90 -10.47
CA GLU A 356 3.66 -20.65 -9.59
C GLU A 356 4.96 -19.88 -9.32
N LYS A 357 5.56 -19.25 -10.34
CA LYS A 357 6.75 -18.39 -10.17
C LYS A 357 6.44 -17.20 -9.28
N GLY A 358 5.31 -16.53 -9.51
CA GLY A 358 4.84 -15.42 -8.70
C GLY A 358 4.64 -15.82 -7.23
N ARG A 359 4.01 -16.97 -6.99
CA ARG A 359 3.79 -17.50 -5.64
C ARG A 359 5.10 -17.68 -4.87
N ARG A 360 6.13 -18.25 -5.50
CA ARG A 360 7.46 -18.43 -4.87
C ARG A 360 8.07 -17.09 -4.45
N VAL A 361 7.91 -16.05 -5.25
CA VAL A 361 8.37 -14.70 -4.88
C VAL A 361 7.57 -14.17 -3.69
N ALA A 362 6.25 -14.27 -3.72
CA ALA A 362 5.38 -13.80 -2.63
C ALA A 362 5.73 -14.49 -1.28
N GLU A 363 6.15 -15.77 -1.29
CA GLU A 363 6.62 -16.50 -0.11
C GLU A 363 7.86 -15.86 0.55
N THR A 364 8.63 -15.11 -0.21
CA THR A 364 9.79 -14.39 0.30
C THR A 364 9.44 -13.03 0.92
N LEU A 365 8.28 -12.46 0.57
CA LEU A 365 7.81 -11.15 1.02
C LEU A 365 6.84 -11.32 2.20
N THR A 366 7.38 -11.39 3.41
CA THR A 366 6.61 -11.65 4.63
C THR A 366 6.61 -10.46 5.58
N TRP A 367 5.54 -10.32 6.35
CA TRP A 367 5.49 -9.36 7.46
C TRP A 367 6.58 -9.63 8.51
N GLY A 368 7.04 -10.88 8.65
CA GLY A 368 8.17 -11.25 9.50
C GLY A 368 9.43 -10.49 9.10
N LYS A 369 9.80 -10.50 7.82
CA LYS A 369 10.95 -9.74 7.30
C LYS A 369 10.82 -8.23 7.51
N ALA A 370 9.64 -7.66 7.27
CA ALA A 370 9.41 -6.24 7.54
C ALA A 370 9.63 -5.90 9.03
N THR A 371 9.18 -6.78 9.92
CA THR A 371 9.36 -6.63 11.37
C THR A 371 10.82 -6.78 11.78
N GLU A 372 11.56 -7.74 11.20
CA GLU A 372 13.00 -7.92 11.45
C GLU A 372 13.81 -6.68 11.06
N VAL A 373 13.55 -6.10 9.88
CA VAL A 373 14.19 -4.85 9.44
C VAL A 373 13.85 -3.70 10.40
N THR A 374 12.60 -3.62 10.83
CA THR A 374 12.15 -2.59 11.78
C THR A 374 12.85 -2.75 13.13
N LEU A 375 12.94 -3.95 13.65
CA LEU A 375 13.60 -4.25 14.91
C LEU A 375 15.12 -3.99 14.85
N ALA A 376 15.76 -4.33 13.73
CA ALA A 376 17.18 -4.00 13.50
C ALA A 376 17.40 -2.48 13.51
N ALA A 377 16.51 -1.70 12.90
CA ALA A 377 16.56 -0.24 12.95
C ALA A 377 16.41 0.31 14.38
N TYR A 378 15.59 -0.31 15.23
CA TYR A 378 15.48 0.06 16.65
C TYR A 378 16.82 -0.11 17.39
N TYR A 379 17.46 -1.26 17.21
CA TYR A 379 18.75 -1.50 17.86
C TYR A 379 19.85 -0.57 17.34
N ASP A 380 19.84 -0.23 16.04
CA ASP A 380 20.77 0.76 15.49
C ASP A 380 20.61 2.13 16.16
N VAL A 381 19.36 2.60 16.33
CA VAL A 381 19.06 3.88 17.01
C VAL A 381 19.45 3.83 18.49
N LEU A 382 19.16 2.73 19.18
CA LEU A 382 19.53 2.59 20.60
C LEU A 382 21.05 2.64 20.81
N LYS A 383 21.83 2.04 19.90
CA LYS A 383 23.30 2.15 19.93
C LYS A 383 23.78 3.59 19.71
N GLN A 384 23.11 4.35 18.84
CA GLN A 384 23.46 5.76 18.57
C GLN A 384 23.04 6.70 19.72
N LYS A 385 21.98 6.39 20.46
CA LYS A 385 21.56 7.17 21.65
C LYS A 385 22.53 7.01 22.84
N LYS A 386 23.20 5.84 22.93
CA LYS A 386 24.17 5.55 24.01
C LYS A 386 25.56 6.14 23.75
N ARG A 387 25.85 6.54 22.52
CA ARG A 387 27.06 7.28 22.14
C ARG A 387 26.84 8.79 22.29
#